data_9235b40ddff5ab742deccfd708953638
#
_entry.id   9235b40ddff5ab742deccfd708953638
#
_cell.length_a   1.000
_cell.length_b   1.000
_cell.length_c   1.000
_cell.angle_alpha   90.00
_cell.angle_beta   90.00
_cell.angle_gamma   90.00
#
_symmetry.space_group_name_H-M   'P 1'
#
loop_
_entity.id
_entity.type
_entity.pdbx_description
1 polymer ?
#
loop_
_entity_poly.entity_id
_entity_poly.type
_entity_poly.pdbx_seq_one_letter_code
_entity_poly.pdbx_strand_id
1 'polypeptide(L)'
;MGFRGLCASSAVVSLPGIVFFGLLYPSLLLADELEEVEQTEEIQPAKFYSTPAERREAGMGRELTDWLTVSGLVEIETAHAWDSYRGGTSEDEQTDENLQLGFNISFSGTVGAELVFEYEMETGTSILDEGLISYESEVLGASLGRFYVPFGEYFSSFVVGPMLEFGETRVNALSVDYSWEDRAEAFAYVFESEVDKGGENNDKPDWGLGLELSSADGAVKFGLNYISDIAESDEGFLDEFKSRYRSRVGGWNAYAIYGMDKAIITAEMVRAADKFDELEPQEDQPVAWNLELAWFPKPVYQLAIRLEHSDELADEPEWQYGVSVSWRVHRNINLVADYLYGDYKSGFVEDDKENELRHRNLIAARLTVEF
;
A
#
# COMPACT_ATOMS: atom_id res chain seq x y z
N MET A 1 0.59 -1.15 -5.57
CA MET A 1 0.71 -1.70 -6.94
C MET A 1 1.72 -2.81 -6.90
N GLY A 2 1.25 -4.03 -6.80
CA GLY A 2 2.08 -5.22 -6.74
C GLY A 2 2.71 -5.51 -8.10
N PHE A 3 3.93 -6.00 -8.09
CA PHE A 3 4.57 -6.52 -9.28
C PHE A 3 3.78 -7.72 -9.80
N ARG A 4 2.86 -7.52 -10.71
CA ARG A 4 2.15 -8.62 -11.36
C ARG A 4 2.90 -9.11 -12.57
N GLY A 5 3.02 -10.43 -12.56
CA GLY A 5 3.36 -11.36 -13.63
C GLY A 5 3.70 -10.76 -14.98
N LEU A 6 4.95 -10.53 -15.25
CA LEU A 6 5.49 -10.22 -16.56
C LEU A 6 5.36 -11.43 -17.49
N CYS A 7 4.18 -11.58 -18.07
CA CYS A 7 3.97 -12.33 -19.31
C CYS A 7 3.24 -11.46 -20.29
N ALA A 8 3.92 -10.53 -20.95
CA ALA A 8 3.49 -9.96 -22.22
C ALA A 8 4.69 -9.50 -23.03
N SER A 9 4.77 -10.00 -24.24
CA SER A 9 5.79 -9.87 -25.25
C SER A 9 6.32 -8.45 -25.46
N SER A 10 7.63 -8.34 -25.32
CA SER A 10 8.52 -7.24 -25.62
C SER A 10 8.34 -6.62 -27.00
N ALA A 11 8.16 -5.32 -27.03
CA ALA A 11 8.68 -4.47 -28.09
C ALA A 11 9.78 -3.61 -27.49
N VAL A 12 11.03 -3.99 -27.73
CA VAL A 12 12.22 -3.25 -27.32
C VAL A 12 12.24 -1.91 -28.05
N VAL A 13 12.01 -0.83 -27.31
CA VAL A 13 12.46 0.51 -27.71
C VAL A 13 13.58 0.90 -26.75
N SER A 14 14.82 0.74 -27.23
CA SER A 14 16.00 1.22 -26.54
C SER A 14 16.06 2.74 -26.59
N LEU A 15 15.94 3.39 -25.45
CA LEU A 15 16.37 4.78 -25.26
C LEU A 15 17.72 4.79 -24.51
N PRO A 16 18.64 5.68 -24.90
CA PRO A 16 20.03 5.62 -24.45
C PRO A 16 20.16 6.11 -22.99
N GLY A 17 20.96 5.37 -22.24
CA GLY A 17 21.27 5.56 -20.82
C GLY A 17 21.46 7.01 -20.38
N ILE A 18 20.69 7.40 -19.39
CA ILE A 18 21.00 8.54 -18.54
C ILE A 18 21.79 8.01 -17.36
N VAL A 19 23.09 8.19 -17.44
CA VAL A 19 24.03 7.90 -16.35
C VAL A 19 23.73 8.88 -15.22
N PHE A 20 23.18 8.42 -14.13
CA PHE A 20 23.07 9.14 -12.87
C PHE A 20 24.45 9.22 -12.17
N PHE A 21 25.38 9.95 -12.78
CA PHE A 21 26.63 10.38 -12.15
C PHE A 21 26.70 11.90 -12.23
N GLY A 22 26.30 12.59 -11.15
CA GLY A 22 26.50 14.02 -11.10
C GLY A 22 25.66 14.86 -10.16
N LEU A 23 25.14 14.30 -9.06
CA LEU A 23 24.48 15.11 -8.03
C LEU A 23 25.18 15.01 -6.67
N LEU A 24 26.50 15.24 -6.65
CA LEU A 24 27.29 15.35 -5.43
C LEU A 24 27.80 16.76 -5.17
N TYR A 25 27.20 17.83 -5.71
CA TYR A 25 27.44 19.19 -5.26
C TYR A 25 26.26 20.09 -5.65
N PRO A 26 25.38 20.40 -4.69
CA PRO A 26 25.18 21.74 -4.21
C PRO A 26 24.98 21.75 -2.67
N SER A 27 26.07 21.66 -1.93
CA SER A 27 26.02 21.49 -0.48
C SER A 27 26.08 22.78 0.31
N LEU A 28 25.87 23.95 -0.27
CA LEU A 28 26.06 25.24 0.46
C LEU A 28 24.85 26.19 0.44
N LEU A 29 23.84 25.96 -0.38
CA LEU A 29 22.63 26.82 -0.40
C LEU A 29 21.39 26.15 0.22
N LEU A 30 21.39 24.84 0.39
CA LEU A 30 20.30 24.10 1.04
C LEU A 30 20.47 23.95 2.55
N ALA A 31 21.66 24.21 3.09
CA ALA A 31 21.93 24.05 4.52
C ALA A 31 21.21 25.10 5.39
N ASP A 32 21.02 26.31 4.89
CA ASP A 32 20.34 27.38 5.64
C ASP A 32 18.81 27.16 5.70
N GLU A 33 18.19 26.58 4.67
CA GLU A 33 16.75 26.24 4.70
C GLU A 33 16.46 24.99 5.54
N LEU A 34 17.40 24.06 5.64
CA LEU A 34 17.27 22.86 6.48
C LEU A 34 17.37 23.21 7.99
N GLU A 35 18.08 24.27 8.37
CA GLU A 35 18.12 24.75 9.76
C GLU A 35 16.79 25.41 10.19
N GLU A 36 16.00 26.00 9.26
CA GLU A 36 14.72 26.61 9.58
C GLU A 36 13.61 25.55 9.80
N VAL A 37 13.72 24.39 9.17
CA VAL A 37 12.79 23.24 9.39
C VAL A 37 13.02 22.62 10.78
N GLU A 38 14.22 22.74 11.34
CA GLU A 38 14.57 22.17 12.65
C GLU A 38 13.97 22.96 13.84
N GLN A 39 13.39 24.16 13.62
CA GLN A 39 13.02 25.06 14.73
C GLN A 39 11.52 25.24 15.00
N THR A 40 10.60 24.69 14.22
CA THR A 40 9.19 25.13 14.34
C THR A 40 8.10 24.09 14.50
N GLU A 41 8.38 22.78 14.54
CA GLU A 41 7.33 21.81 14.86
C GLU A 41 7.86 20.74 15.82
N GLU A 42 7.08 20.38 16.85
CA GLU A 42 7.16 19.07 17.49
C GLU A 42 6.94 18.03 16.39
N ILE A 43 8.05 17.62 15.76
CA ILE A 43 8.01 16.70 14.64
C ILE A 43 7.62 15.35 15.21
N GLN A 44 6.36 15.01 15.07
CA GLN A 44 5.97 13.61 15.10
C GLN A 44 6.89 12.86 14.13
N PRO A 45 7.35 11.65 14.48
CA PRO A 45 8.18 10.84 13.59
C PRO A 45 7.51 10.87 12.21
N ALA A 46 8.29 11.22 11.20
CA ALA A 46 7.75 11.49 9.89
C ALA A 46 7.02 10.26 9.39
N LYS A 47 5.71 10.21 9.58
CA LYS A 47 4.86 9.29 8.85
C LYS A 47 5.12 9.61 7.39
N PHE A 48 5.66 8.67 6.65
CA PHE A 48 5.65 8.75 5.21
C PHE A 48 4.25 8.32 4.81
N TYR A 49 3.43 9.28 4.49
CA TYR A 49 2.02 9.09 4.22
C TYR A 49 1.87 8.36 2.90
N SER A 50 1.27 7.20 2.91
CA SER A 50 1.07 6.37 1.73
C SER A 50 -0.23 6.68 1.01
N THR A 51 -1.26 7.11 1.75
CA THR A 51 -2.57 7.40 1.17
C THR A 51 -2.84 8.89 1.05
N PRO A 52 -3.70 9.33 0.13
CA PRO A 52 -4.16 10.72 0.04
C PRO A 52 -4.81 11.23 1.33
N ALA A 53 -5.55 10.37 2.05
CA ALA A 53 -6.16 10.70 3.33
C ALA A 53 -5.10 11.04 4.39
N GLU A 54 -4.10 10.19 4.56
CA GLU A 54 -3.00 10.42 5.51
C GLU A 54 -2.22 11.70 5.21
N ARG A 55 -1.98 11.99 3.91
CA ARG A 55 -1.33 13.24 3.50
C ARG A 55 -2.13 14.47 3.88
N ARG A 56 -3.46 14.43 3.75
CA ARG A 56 -4.34 15.53 4.16
C ARG A 56 -4.36 15.72 5.67
N GLU A 57 -4.45 14.66 6.43
CA GLU A 57 -4.34 14.70 7.90
C GLU A 57 -3.03 15.33 8.35
N ALA A 58 -1.97 15.10 7.60
CA ALA A 58 -0.67 15.72 7.80
C ALA A 58 -0.59 17.20 7.41
N GLY A 59 -1.70 17.79 6.92
CA GLY A 59 -1.75 19.17 6.49
C GLY A 59 -1.09 19.42 5.13
N MET A 60 -0.91 18.38 4.31
CA MET A 60 -0.51 18.54 2.92
C MET A 60 -1.74 18.91 2.09
N GLY A 61 -1.55 19.84 1.18
CA GLY A 61 -2.62 20.39 0.37
C GLY A 61 -2.77 21.90 0.56
N ARG A 62 -3.39 22.52 -0.41
CA ARG A 62 -3.61 23.95 -0.45
C ARG A 62 -5.10 24.26 -0.29
N GLU A 63 -5.44 24.95 0.77
CA GLU A 63 -6.77 25.54 0.90
C GLU A 63 -6.97 26.59 -0.19
N LEU A 64 -7.92 26.35 -1.08
CA LEU A 64 -8.35 27.29 -2.10
C LEU A 64 -9.49 28.18 -1.58
N THR A 65 -10.35 27.61 -0.74
CA THR A 65 -11.45 28.29 -0.05
C THR A 65 -11.69 27.58 1.30
N ASP A 66 -12.50 28.17 2.17
CA ASP A 66 -12.87 27.59 3.48
C ASP A 66 -13.55 26.20 3.38
N TRP A 67 -13.96 25.80 2.18
CA TRP A 67 -14.66 24.55 1.94
C TRP A 67 -13.95 23.63 0.93
N LEU A 68 -12.82 24.03 0.35
CA LEU A 68 -12.10 23.26 -0.67
C LEU A 68 -10.60 23.29 -0.44
N THR A 69 -10.03 22.13 -0.18
CA THR A 69 -8.60 21.86 -0.19
C THR A 69 -8.22 21.00 -1.40
N VAL A 70 -7.14 21.35 -2.08
CA VAL A 70 -6.59 20.59 -3.22
C VAL A 70 -5.20 20.13 -2.86
N SER A 71 -4.93 18.85 -3.08
CA SER A 71 -3.62 18.23 -2.91
C SER A 71 -3.19 17.56 -4.20
N GLY A 72 -1.90 17.37 -4.37
CA GLY A 72 -1.34 16.66 -5.52
C GLY A 72 -0.12 15.86 -5.16
N LEU A 73 0.07 14.77 -5.90
CA LEU A 73 1.21 13.88 -5.79
C LEU A 73 1.76 13.60 -7.19
N VAL A 74 3.06 13.73 -7.35
CA VAL A 74 3.80 13.18 -8.49
C VAL A 74 4.76 12.15 -7.95
N GLU A 75 4.65 10.94 -8.45
CA GLU A 75 5.48 9.83 -8.04
C GLU A 75 6.17 9.20 -9.24
N ILE A 76 7.46 8.95 -9.10
CA ILE A 76 8.27 8.24 -10.08
C ILE A 76 8.96 7.11 -9.34
N GLU A 77 8.64 5.88 -9.73
CA GLU A 77 9.23 4.68 -9.20
C GLU A 77 10.06 3.98 -10.25
N THR A 78 11.18 3.42 -9.84
CA THR A 78 11.97 2.52 -10.69
C THR A 78 12.42 1.32 -9.86
N ALA A 79 12.32 0.15 -10.46
CA ALA A 79 12.74 -1.09 -9.85
C ALA A 79 13.58 -1.90 -10.84
N HIS A 80 14.61 -2.56 -10.34
CA HIS A 80 15.46 -3.47 -11.09
C HIS A 80 15.58 -4.79 -10.34
N ALA A 81 15.16 -5.87 -10.98
CA ALA A 81 15.16 -7.22 -10.43
C ALA A 81 16.21 -8.11 -11.10
N TRP A 82 16.89 -8.93 -10.31
CA TRP A 82 17.76 -10.02 -10.75
C TRP A 82 17.22 -11.33 -10.24
N ASP A 83 16.70 -12.11 -11.15
CA ASP A 83 16.09 -13.40 -10.89
C ASP A 83 17.08 -14.54 -11.13
N SER A 84 17.16 -15.45 -10.17
CA SER A 84 18.01 -16.65 -10.23
C SER A 84 17.14 -17.89 -10.36
N TYR A 85 17.05 -18.42 -11.56
CA TYR A 85 16.35 -19.66 -11.88
C TYR A 85 17.26 -20.88 -11.79
N ARG A 86 16.66 -22.06 -11.77
CA ARG A 86 17.41 -23.33 -11.80
C ARG A 86 18.25 -23.50 -13.06
N GLY A 87 17.88 -22.88 -14.17
CA GLY A 87 18.52 -22.96 -15.49
C GLY A 87 19.34 -21.74 -15.89
N GLY A 88 19.35 -20.66 -15.11
CA GLY A 88 20.01 -19.41 -15.49
C GLY A 88 19.58 -18.23 -14.64
N THR A 89 19.83 -17.03 -15.15
CA THR A 89 19.42 -15.77 -14.55
C THR A 89 18.67 -14.92 -15.56
N SER A 90 17.74 -14.11 -15.11
CA SER A 90 17.15 -13.01 -15.89
C SER A 90 17.29 -11.68 -15.13
N GLU A 91 17.17 -10.60 -15.87
CA GLU A 91 17.13 -9.24 -15.35
C GLU A 91 15.88 -8.57 -15.89
N ASP A 92 15.23 -7.79 -15.06
CA ASP A 92 14.05 -7.02 -15.42
C ASP A 92 14.14 -5.62 -14.84
N GLU A 93 13.62 -4.64 -15.56
CA GLU A 93 13.61 -3.23 -15.16
C GLU A 93 12.23 -2.66 -15.45
N GLN A 94 11.65 -2.02 -14.45
CA GLN A 94 10.36 -1.35 -14.55
C GLN A 94 10.49 0.08 -14.05
N THR A 95 9.75 0.98 -14.68
CA THR A 95 9.59 2.36 -14.22
C THR A 95 8.12 2.72 -14.31
N ASP A 96 7.57 3.16 -13.19
CA ASP A 96 6.18 3.59 -13.07
C ASP A 96 6.14 5.07 -12.74
N GLU A 97 5.26 5.79 -13.41
CA GLU A 97 5.06 7.22 -13.21
C GLU A 97 3.58 7.46 -12.92
N ASN A 98 3.30 8.05 -11.77
CA ASN A 98 1.95 8.29 -11.28
C ASN A 98 1.74 9.76 -10.91
N LEU A 99 0.57 10.28 -11.25
CA LEU A 99 0.10 11.60 -10.87
C LEU A 99 -1.25 11.46 -10.19
N GLN A 100 -1.36 11.94 -8.94
CA GLN A 100 -2.63 12.00 -8.24
C GLN A 100 -3.05 13.44 -7.99
N LEU A 101 -4.35 13.69 -8.03
CA LEU A 101 -4.97 14.97 -7.71
C LEU A 101 -6.15 14.74 -6.78
N GLY A 102 -6.04 15.25 -5.55
CA GLY A 102 -7.04 15.11 -4.49
C GLY A 102 -7.83 16.40 -4.29
N PHE A 103 -9.14 16.25 -4.05
CA PHE A 103 -10.04 17.32 -3.67
C PHE A 103 -10.75 16.93 -2.38
N ASN A 104 -10.57 17.73 -1.33
CA ASN A 104 -11.31 17.58 -0.09
C ASN A 104 -12.31 18.74 0.01
N ILE A 105 -13.58 18.38 0.14
CA ILE A 105 -14.71 19.32 0.12
C ILE A 105 -15.42 19.25 1.47
N SER A 106 -15.44 20.35 2.22
CA SER A 106 -16.16 20.47 3.49
C SER A 106 -17.50 21.16 3.26
N PHE A 107 -18.61 20.43 3.38
CA PHE A 107 -19.96 21.01 3.29
C PHE A 107 -20.40 21.61 4.62
N SER A 108 -19.93 21.05 5.73
CA SER A 108 -20.18 21.49 7.11
C SER A 108 -19.07 20.98 8.03
N GLY A 109 -19.11 21.31 9.31
CA GLY A 109 -18.14 20.78 10.28
C GLY A 109 -18.23 19.25 10.49
N THR A 110 -19.21 18.57 9.91
CA THR A 110 -19.45 17.12 10.08
C THR A 110 -19.71 16.37 8.78
N VAL A 111 -19.81 17.05 7.64
CA VAL A 111 -20.09 16.42 6.35
C VAL A 111 -19.07 16.91 5.33
N GLY A 112 -18.40 15.96 4.69
CA GLY A 112 -17.41 16.21 3.67
C GLY A 112 -17.58 15.30 2.45
N ALA A 113 -16.80 15.56 1.42
CA ALA A 113 -16.59 14.65 0.31
C ALA A 113 -15.13 14.69 -0.10
N GLU A 114 -14.67 13.57 -0.60
CA GLU A 114 -13.34 13.39 -1.12
C GLU A 114 -13.38 12.82 -2.52
N LEU A 115 -12.50 13.35 -3.39
CA LEU A 115 -12.30 12.82 -4.73
C LEU A 115 -10.80 12.75 -4.99
N VAL A 116 -10.32 11.57 -5.39
CA VAL A 116 -8.94 11.34 -5.80
C VAL A 116 -8.94 10.85 -7.24
N PHE A 117 -8.29 11.61 -8.10
CA PHE A 117 -8.05 11.23 -9.48
C PHE A 117 -6.61 10.78 -9.63
N GLU A 118 -6.42 9.69 -10.32
CA GLU A 118 -5.12 9.13 -10.64
C GLU A 118 -4.92 9.09 -12.15
N TYR A 119 -3.71 9.42 -12.58
CA TYR A 119 -3.27 9.29 -13.96
C TYR A 119 -1.96 8.51 -14.02
N GLU A 120 -2.02 7.31 -14.58
CA GLU A 120 -0.88 6.46 -14.85
C GLU A 120 -0.25 6.86 -16.19
N MET A 121 0.98 7.35 -16.18
CA MET A 121 1.62 7.85 -17.40
C MET A 121 1.98 6.71 -18.36
N GLU A 122 2.32 5.53 -17.86
CA GLU A 122 2.67 4.38 -18.68
C GLU A 122 1.50 3.91 -19.55
N THR A 123 0.33 3.75 -18.96
CA THR A 123 -0.89 3.29 -19.66
C THR A 123 -1.64 4.43 -20.33
N GLY A 124 -1.40 5.68 -19.93
CA GLY A 124 -2.17 6.85 -20.31
C GLY A 124 -3.61 6.83 -19.79
N THR A 125 -3.85 6.09 -18.71
CA THR A 125 -5.17 5.88 -18.13
C THR A 125 -5.43 6.88 -17.02
N SER A 126 -6.63 7.48 -17.02
CA SER A 126 -7.12 8.32 -15.91
C SER A 126 -8.28 7.59 -15.23
N ILE A 127 -8.20 7.43 -13.94
CA ILE A 127 -9.25 6.80 -13.14
C ILE A 127 -9.69 7.73 -12.01
N LEU A 128 -10.93 7.55 -11.55
CA LEU A 128 -11.36 8.03 -10.25
C LEU A 128 -10.92 6.95 -9.24
N ASP A 129 -9.85 7.21 -8.56
CA ASP A 129 -9.25 6.29 -7.60
C ASP A 129 -10.15 6.14 -6.37
N GLU A 130 -10.43 7.25 -5.70
CA GLU A 130 -11.39 7.33 -4.61
C GLU A 130 -12.44 8.42 -4.86
N GLY A 131 -13.66 8.17 -4.39
CA GLY A 131 -14.75 9.14 -4.46
C GLY A 131 -15.80 8.82 -3.42
N LEU A 132 -15.83 9.59 -2.31
CA LEU A 132 -16.69 9.30 -1.18
C LEU A 132 -17.33 10.56 -0.60
N ILE A 133 -18.43 10.37 0.11
CA ILE A 133 -19.06 11.35 1.00
C ILE A 133 -18.92 10.80 2.42
N SER A 134 -18.43 11.61 3.34
CA SER A 134 -18.27 11.27 4.74
C SER A 134 -19.15 12.11 5.66
N TYR A 135 -19.52 11.47 6.76
CA TYR A 135 -20.06 12.11 7.94
C TYR A 135 -19.21 11.76 9.14
N GLU A 136 -18.74 12.76 9.87
CA GLU A 136 -17.89 12.57 11.04
C GLU A 136 -18.42 13.37 12.22
N SER A 137 -18.53 12.73 13.38
CA SER A 137 -18.81 13.36 14.66
C SER A 137 -17.78 12.88 15.70
N GLU A 138 -17.87 13.35 16.94
CA GLU A 138 -16.94 12.95 18.00
C GLU A 138 -16.87 11.43 18.25
N VAL A 139 -17.92 10.67 17.92
CA VAL A 139 -18.02 9.24 18.25
C VAL A 139 -18.53 8.37 17.11
N LEU A 140 -19.04 8.96 16.03
CA LEU A 140 -19.64 8.20 14.93
C LEU A 140 -19.14 8.76 13.60
N GLY A 141 -18.58 7.89 12.78
CA GLY A 141 -18.27 8.11 11.39
C GLY A 141 -19.16 7.29 10.47
N ALA A 142 -19.32 7.76 9.23
CA ALA A 142 -19.94 7.00 8.16
C ALA A 142 -19.41 7.49 6.81
N SER A 143 -19.09 6.58 5.90
CA SER A 143 -18.60 6.87 4.56
C SER A 143 -19.38 6.10 3.51
N LEU A 144 -19.67 6.74 2.38
CA LEU A 144 -20.36 6.15 1.24
C LEU A 144 -19.67 6.54 -0.05
N GLY A 145 -19.25 5.57 -0.83
CA GLY A 145 -18.59 5.79 -2.13
C GLY A 145 -17.58 4.72 -2.46
N ARG A 146 -16.60 5.03 -3.32
CA ARG A 146 -15.47 4.17 -3.66
C ARG A 146 -14.27 4.56 -2.81
N PHE A 147 -13.77 3.64 -2.00
CA PHE A 147 -12.62 3.84 -1.13
C PHE A 147 -12.02 2.50 -0.69
N TYR A 148 -10.82 2.54 -0.11
CA TYR A 148 -10.21 1.38 0.53
C TYR A 148 -10.94 1.06 1.83
N VAL A 149 -11.57 -0.12 1.89
CA VAL A 149 -12.26 -0.54 3.11
C VAL A 149 -11.27 -0.85 4.24
N PRO A 150 -11.62 -0.61 5.51
CA PRO A 150 -10.70 -0.78 6.63
C PRO A 150 -10.51 -2.28 6.98
N PHE A 151 -9.71 -2.99 6.16
CA PHE A 151 -9.41 -4.42 6.35
C PHE A 151 -7.99 -4.67 6.85
N GLY A 152 -7.09 -3.70 6.81
CA GLY A 152 -5.71 -3.76 7.27
C GLY A 152 -5.08 -2.39 7.30
N GLU A 153 -3.84 -2.31 7.76
CA GLU A 153 -3.05 -1.07 7.73
C GLU A 153 -2.16 -0.99 6.49
N TYR A 154 -1.65 -2.13 6.00
CA TYR A 154 -0.75 -2.27 4.85
C TYR A 154 0.42 -1.29 4.86
N PHE A 155 0.82 -0.88 6.07
CA PHE A 155 1.86 0.12 6.26
C PHE A 155 3.22 -0.42 5.82
N SER A 156 3.93 0.37 5.03
CA SER A 156 5.31 0.08 4.65
C SER A 156 6.15 1.34 4.51
N SER A 157 7.41 1.26 4.93
CA SER A 157 8.46 2.27 4.71
C SER A 157 9.24 2.03 3.41
N PHE A 158 8.81 1.07 2.60
CA PHE A 158 9.48 0.65 1.38
C PHE A 158 8.76 1.21 0.14
N VAL A 159 9.45 1.27 -0.98
CA VAL A 159 8.89 1.56 -2.30
C VAL A 159 7.95 0.44 -2.71
N VAL A 160 8.46 -0.79 -2.61
CA VAL A 160 7.67 -1.99 -2.90
C VAL A 160 6.80 -2.29 -1.68
N GLY A 161 5.50 -2.36 -1.90
CA GLY A 161 4.50 -2.68 -0.89
C GLY A 161 4.76 -4.01 -0.18
N PRO A 162 4.10 -4.28 0.94
CA PRO A 162 4.22 -5.55 1.63
C PRO A 162 3.43 -6.65 0.89
N MET A 163 3.87 -7.89 1.00
CA MET A 163 3.15 -9.05 0.44
C MET A 163 1.71 -9.20 0.97
N LEU A 164 1.34 -8.42 1.99
CA LEU A 164 -0.02 -8.37 2.56
C LEU A 164 -1.04 -7.71 1.64
N GLU A 165 -0.61 -6.91 0.66
CA GLU A 165 -1.48 -6.12 -0.24
C GLU A 165 -2.44 -6.99 -1.05
N PHE A 166 -2.21 -8.30 -1.11
CA PHE A 166 -3.21 -9.23 -1.67
C PHE A 166 -4.57 -9.19 -0.95
N GLY A 167 -4.66 -8.59 0.24
CA GLY A 167 -5.90 -8.36 0.99
C GLY A 167 -6.45 -6.94 0.88
N GLU A 168 -5.69 -5.99 0.32
CA GLU A 168 -6.13 -4.61 0.20
C GLU A 168 -7.31 -4.50 -0.78
N THR A 169 -8.40 -3.86 -0.36
CA THR A 169 -9.67 -3.90 -1.09
C THR A 169 -10.25 -2.49 -1.25
N ARG A 170 -10.38 -2.04 -2.50
CA ARG A 170 -10.97 -0.75 -2.89
C ARG A 170 -12.24 -0.97 -3.69
N VAL A 171 -13.38 -0.66 -3.09
CA VAL A 171 -14.70 -0.97 -3.63
C VAL A 171 -15.72 0.14 -3.36
N ASN A 172 -16.88 0.06 -4.03
CA ASN A 172 -18.03 0.88 -3.68
C ASN A 172 -18.66 0.34 -2.40
N ALA A 173 -18.53 1.08 -1.30
CA ALA A 173 -18.94 0.63 0.03
C ALA A 173 -19.75 1.68 0.80
N LEU A 174 -20.47 1.20 1.80
CA LEU A 174 -20.98 1.97 2.91
C LEU A 174 -20.27 1.46 4.17
N SER A 175 -19.50 2.31 4.82
CA SER A 175 -18.87 2.04 6.11
C SER A 175 -19.53 2.85 7.22
N VAL A 176 -19.54 2.30 8.42
CA VAL A 176 -19.91 2.98 9.67
C VAL A 176 -18.91 2.59 10.72
N ASP A 177 -18.39 3.57 11.44
CA ASP A 177 -17.46 3.39 12.55
C ASP A 177 -17.99 4.04 13.83
N TYR A 178 -17.55 3.52 14.95
CA TYR A 178 -17.85 4.04 16.27
C TYR A 178 -16.58 4.07 17.12
N SER A 179 -16.19 5.27 17.54
CA SER A 179 -15.02 5.52 18.38
C SER A 179 -15.41 5.67 19.84
N TRP A 180 -14.67 5.02 20.72
CA TRP A 180 -14.89 5.07 22.17
C TRP A 180 -13.65 5.63 22.89
N GLU A 181 -13.78 6.85 23.41
CA GLU A 181 -12.77 7.52 24.26
C GLU A 181 -11.35 7.52 23.63
N ASP A 182 -11.22 7.64 22.33
CA ASP A 182 -9.97 7.59 21.55
C ASP A 182 -9.11 6.33 21.83
N ARG A 183 -9.73 5.25 22.33
CA ARG A 183 -9.05 4.01 22.73
C ARG A 183 -9.53 2.77 22.01
N ALA A 184 -10.72 2.81 21.51
CA ALA A 184 -11.31 1.71 20.78
C ALA A 184 -12.15 2.25 19.63
N GLU A 185 -12.01 1.66 18.47
CA GLU A 185 -12.85 1.91 17.32
C GLU A 185 -13.40 0.59 16.82
N ALA A 186 -14.69 0.52 16.60
CA ALA A 186 -15.34 -0.60 15.96
C ALA A 186 -15.97 -0.12 14.66
N PHE A 187 -15.76 -0.83 13.59
CA PHE A 187 -16.32 -0.50 12.29
C PHE A 187 -16.98 -1.70 11.62
N ALA A 188 -17.90 -1.41 10.74
CA ALA A 188 -18.53 -2.39 9.84
C ALA A 188 -18.82 -1.74 8.50
N TYR A 189 -18.67 -2.51 7.44
CA TYR A 189 -18.95 -2.05 6.09
C TYR A 189 -19.65 -3.12 5.26
N VAL A 190 -20.38 -2.64 4.25
CA VAL A 190 -21.01 -3.47 3.22
C VAL A 190 -20.62 -2.90 1.87
N PHE A 191 -20.37 -3.76 0.90
CA PHE A 191 -19.90 -3.35 -0.41
C PHE A 191 -20.47 -4.19 -1.55
N GLU A 192 -20.44 -3.64 -2.74
CA GLU A 192 -20.83 -4.33 -3.96
C GLU A 192 -19.70 -5.24 -4.43
N SER A 193 -20.01 -6.49 -4.68
CA SER A 193 -19.07 -7.46 -5.23
C SER A 193 -18.71 -7.10 -6.67
N GLU A 194 -17.44 -6.92 -6.96
CA GLU A 194 -16.90 -6.69 -8.31
C GLU A 194 -16.48 -8.01 -8.99
N VAL A 195 -16.22 -9.07 -8.20
CA VAL A 195 -15.82 -10.38 -8.71
C VAL A 195 -17.04 -11.20 -9.16
N ASP A 196 -17.07 -11.55 -10.44
CA ASP A 196 -18.11 -12.37 -11.02
C ASP A 196 -18.04 -13.83 -10.52
N LYS A 197 -19.07 -14.27 -9.81
CA LYS A 197 -19.18 -15.64 -9.32
C LYS A 197 -19.94 -16.52 -10.32
N GLY A 198 -19.25 -17.48 -10.91
CA GLY A 198 -19.83 -18.38 -11.93
C GLY A 198 -20.98 -19.24 -11.35
N GLY A 199 -22.21 -18.97 -11.76
CA GLY A 199 -23.39 -19.77 -11.45
C GLY A 199 -24.14 -19.41 -10.18
N GLU A 200 -23.71 -18.41 -9.42
CA GLU A 200 -24.47 -17.83 -8.32
C GLU A 200 -25.05 -16.45 -8.66
N ASN A 201 -26.08 -16.06 -7.91
CA ASN A 201 -26.65 -14.74 -7.99
C ASN A 201 -25.71 -13.76 -7.25
N ASN A 202 -25.03 -12.88 -7.97
CA ASN A 202 -24.14 -11.86 -7.44
C ASN A 202 -24.88 -10.71 -6.70
N ASP A 203 -26.21 -10.81 -6.55
CA ASP A 203 -27.03 -9.76 -5.93
C ASP A 203 -26.82 -9.63 -4.40
N LYS A 204 -25.95 -10.41 -3.79
CA LYS A 204 -25.65 -10.32 -2.36
C LYS A 204 -24.43 -9.46 -2.13
N PRO A 205 -24.55 -8.38 -1.34
CA PRO A 205 -23.39 -7.59 -0.97
C PRO A 205 -22.43 -8.40 -0.11
N ASP A 206 -21.16 -8.09 -0.22
CA ASP A 206 -20.13 -8.52 0.70
C ASP A 206 -20.03 -7.56 1.87
N TRP A 207 -19.34 -7.94 2.93
CA TRP A 207 -19.28 -7.18 4.15
C TRP A 207 -17.98 -7.43 4.92
N GLY A 208 -17.66 -6.50 5.80
CA GLY A 208 -16.57 -6.69 6.74
C GLY A 208 -16.85 -5.98 8.05
N LEU A 209 -16.02 -6.29 9.02
CA LEU A 209 -16.04 -5.67 10.34
C LEU A 209 -14.64 -5.70 10.95
N GLY A 210 -14.39 -4.77 11.88
CA GLY A 210 -13.13 -4.73 12.60
C GLY A 210 -13.23 -4.02 13.92
N LEU A 211 -12.18 -4.21 14.70
CA LEU A 211 -11.96 -3.59 15.99
C LEU A 211 -10.51 -3.12 16.05
N GLU A 212 -10.34 -1.85 16.39
CA GLU A 212 -9.05 -1.26 16.70
C GLU A 212 -9.00 -0.88 18.18
N LEU A 213 -7.87 -1.09 18.81
CA LEU A 213 -7.60 -0.72 20.21
C LEU A 213 -6.30 0.07 20.27
N SER A 214 -6.34 1.22 20.96
CA SER A 214 -5.19 2.09 21.16
C SER A 214 -4.88 2.24 22.66
N SER A 215 -3.58 2.30 22.98
CA SER A 215 -3.16 2.65 24.34
C SER A 215 -3.47 4.12 24.65
N ALA A 216 -3.56 4.46 25.93
CA ALA A 216 -3.94 5.81 26.37
C ALA A 216 -2.95 6.91 25.94
N ASP A 217 -1.70 6.55 25.65
CA ASP A 217 -0.65 7.43 25.15
C ASP A 217 -0.48 7.36 23.62
N GLY A 218 -1.34 6.57 22.93
CA GLY A 218 -1.27 6.37 21.49
C GLY A 218 -0.04 5.57 21.01
N ALA A 219 0.80 5.09 21.94
CA ALA A 219 2.04 4.40 21.56
C ALA A 219 1.80 2.99 21.01
N VAL A 220 0.70 2.34 21.37
CA VAL A 220 0.34 0.99 20.90
C VAL A 220 -1.00 1.04 20.21
N LYS A 221 -1.07 0.48 19.01
CA LYS A 221 -2.29 0.26 18.24
C LYS A 221 -2.38 -1.24 17.92
N PHE A 222 -3.55 -1.81 18.04
CA PHE A 222 -3.81 -3.21 17.67
C PHE A 222 -5.13 -3.30 16.94
N GLY A 223 -5.18 -4.00 15.82
CA GLY A 223 -6.39 -4.23 15.04
C GLY A 223 -6.65 -5.70 14.76
N LEU A 224 -7.93 -6.04 14.63
CA LEU A 224 -8.41 -7.35 14.19
C LEU A 224 -9.61 -7.16 13.27
N ASN A 225 -9.50 -7.63 12.04
CA ASN A 225 -10.45 -7.36 10.98
C ASN A 225 -10.89 -8.65 10.29
N TYR A 226 -12.08 -8.63 9.73
CA TYR A 226 -12.63 -9.69 8.91
C TYR A 226 -13.33 -9.11 7.68
N ILE A 227 -13.11 -9.71 6.52
CA ILE A 227 -13.83 -9.45 5.28
C ILE A 227 -14.52 -10.74 4.82
N SER A 228 -15.73 -10.64 4.27
CA SER A 228 -16.50 -11.82 3.86
C SER A 228 -16.00 -12.45 2.55
N ASP A 229 -15.26 -11.68 1.75
CA ASP A 229 -14.66 -12.13 0.51
C ASP A 229 -13.33 -11.41 0.24
N ILE A 230 -12.22 -12.11 0.44
CA ILE A 230 -10.87 -11.58 0.19
C ILE A 230 -10.52 -11.58 -1.31
N ALA A 231 -11.27 -12.29 -2.15
CA ALA A 231 -11.10 -12.27 -3.59
C ALA A 231 -11.46 -10.93 -4.24
N GLU A 232 -12.15 -10.05 -3.53
CA GLU A 232 -12.47 -8.68 -3.95
C GLU A 232 -11.30 -7.70 -3.82
N SER A 233 -10.12 -8.20 -3.44
CA SER A 233 -8.88 -7.44 -3.35
C SER A 233 -8.52 -6.77 -4.68
N ASP A 234 -7.95 -5.58 -4.59
CA ASP A 234 -7.50 -4.77 -5.74
C ASP A 234 -6.36 -5.46 -6.52
N GLU A 235 -5.54 -6.26 -5.85
CA GLU A 235 -4.51 -7.11 -6.45
C GLU A 235 -5.07 -8.20 -7.36
N GLY A 236 -6.38 -8.55 -7.22
CA GLY A 236 -7.12 -9.46 -8.08
C GLY A 236 -6.41 -10.80 -8.31
N PHE A 237 -5.83 -11.39 -7.27
CA PHE A 237 -5.11 -12.67 -7.35
C PHE A 237 -5.95 -13.84 -7.90
N LEU A 238 -7.27 -13.65 -8.01
CA LEU A 238 -8.21 -14.56 -8.69
C LEU A 238 -8.63 -14.09 -10.09
N ASP A 239 -8.05 -13.04 -10.65
CA ASP A 239 -8.50 -12.46 -11.92
C ASP A 239 -8.54 -13.45 -13.08
N GLU A 240 -7.57 -14.34 -13.16
CA GLU A 240 -7.56 -15.41 -14.15
C GLU A 240 -8.70 -16.44 -13.97
N PHE A 241 -9.25 -16.52 -12.78
CA PHE A 241 -10.27 -17.50 -12.40
C PHE A 241 -11.66 -16.90 -12.23
N LYS A 242 -11.86 -15.60 -12.45
CA LYS A 242 -13.14 -14.89 -12.26
C LYS A 242 -14.36 -15.64 -12.82
N SER A 243 -14.25 -16.23 -14.02
CA SER A 243 -15.35 -17.01 -14.62
C SER A 243 -15.60 -18.37 -13.93
N ARG A 244 -14.72 -18.82 -13.06
CA ARG A 244 -14.80 -20.09 -12.34
C ARG A 244 -15.10 -19.91 -10.86
N TYR A 245 -14.86 -18.72 -10.32
CA TYR A 245 -15.06 -18.41 -8.91
C TYR A 245 -16.51 -18.66 -8.51
N ARG A 246 -16.75 -19.46 -7.47
CA ARG A 246 -18.07 -19.96 -7.08
C ARG A 246 -18.46 -19.69 -5.64
N SER A 247 -17.51 -19.67 -4.75
CA SER A 247 -17.77 -19.52 -3.33
C SER A 247 -16.97 -18.38 -2.74
N ARG A 248 -17.58 -17.64 -1.83
CA ARG A 248 -16.91 -16.60 -1.07
C ARG A 248 -15.91 -17.22 -0.10
N VAL A 249 -14.72 -16.70 -0.10
CA VAL A 249 -13.69 -17.03 0.88
C VAL A 249 -13.37 -15.80 1.70
N GLY A 250 -13.74 -15.82 2.98
CA GLY A 250 -13.47 -14.71 3.87
C GLY A 250 -11.98 -14.52 4.14
N GLY A 251 -11.61 -13.34 4.63
CA GLY A 251 -10.24 -13.01 5.04
C GLY A 251 -10.19 -12.53 6.48
N TRP A 252 -9.05 -12.80 7.13
CA TRP A 252 -8.68 -12.23 8.42
C TRP A 252 -7.46 -11.36 8.26
N ASN A 253 -7.49 -10.20 8.91
CA ASN A 253 -6.34 -9.35 9.11
C ASN A 253 -6.14 -9.11 10.60
N ALA A 254 -4.89 -9.09 11.05
CA ALA A 254 -4.53 -8.68 12.39
C ALA A 254 -3.22 -7.89 12.35
N TYR A 255 -3.16 -6.75 13.03
CA TYR A 255 -1.97 -5.92 13.10
C TYR A 255 -1.69 -5.41 14.50
N ALA A 256 -0.44 -5.06 14.73
CA ALA A 256 0.04 -4.37 15.92
C ALA A 256 1.10 -3.34 15.53
N ILE A 257 0.94 -2.11 16.02
CA ILE A 257 1.89 -1.01 15.79
C ILE A 257 2.38 -0.54 17.16
N TYR A 258 3.68 -0.39 17.31
CA TYR A 258 4.31 0.17 18.50
C TYR A 258 5.20 1.36 18.15
N GLY A 259 4.74 2.56 18.51
CA GLY A 259 5.47 3.82 18.35
C GLY A 259 6.40 4.08 19.55
N MET A 260 7.63 4.46 19.24
CA MET A 260 8.64 4.94 20.18
C MET A 260 9.12 6.32 19.73
N ASP A 261 9.82 7.07 20.58
CA ASP A 261 10.32 8.44 20.23
C ASP A 261 11.02 8.53 18.87
N LYS A 262 11.73 7.49 18.46
CA LYS A 262 12.55 7.48 17.23
C LYS A 262 12.42 6.18 16.43
N ALA A 263 11.43 5.39 16.69
CA ALA A 263 11.21 4.14 15.94
C ALA A 263 9.74 3.73 15.97
N ILE A 264 9.33 3.01 14.94
CA ILE A 264 8.02 2.37 14.86
C ILE A 264 8.28 0.90 14.53
N ILE A 265 7.59 0.02 15.24
CA ILE A 265 7.53 -1.40 14.91
C ILE A 265 6.11 -1.69 14.45
N THR A 266 5.99 -2.30 13.28
CA THR A 266 4.72 -2.76 12.72
C THR A 266 4.79 -4.26 12.50
N ALA A 267 3.76 -4.97 12.93
CA ALA A 267 3.56 -6.39 12.61
C ALA A 267 2.15 -6.56 12.10
N GLU A 268 1.98 -7.19 10.97
CA GLU A 268 0.69 -7.40 10.34
C GLU A 268 0.62 -8.75 9.65
N MET A 269 -0.58 -9.33 9.58
CA MET A 269 -0.85 -10.62 8.94
C MET A 269 -2.21 -10.56 8.23
N VAL A 270 -2.24 -11.05 6.99
CA VAL A 270 -3.45 -11.31 6.23
C VAL A 270 -3.53 -12.79 5.89
N ARG A 271 -4.72 -13.37 5.99
CA ARG A 271 -4.95 -14.79 5.71
C ARG A 271 -6.34 -15.05 5.16
N ALA A 272 -6.45 -15.86 4.10
CA ALA A 272 -7.71 -16.45 3.67
C ALA A 272 -8.26 -17.39 4.76
N ALA A 273 -9.55 -17.25 5.06
CA ALA A 273 -10.22 -18.01 6.14
C ALA A 273 -10.45 -19.47 5.76
N ASP A 274 -10.59 -19.78 4.49
CA ASP A 274 -10.82 -21.11 3.93
C ASP A 274 -10.06 -21.23 2.60
N LYS A 275 -10.16 -22.38 1.97
CA LYS A 275 -9.52 -22.68 0.68
C LYS A 275 -10.35 -22.18 -0.49
N PHE A 276 -9.65 -21.73 -1.52
CA PHE A 276 -10.23 -21.44 -2.82
C PHE A 276 -10.26 -22.72 -3.66
N ASP A 277 -11.43 -23.15 -4.08
CA ASP A 277 -11.62 -24.34 -4.93
C ASP A 277 -11.03 -24.16 -6.34
N GLU A 278 -10.75 -22.92 -6.73
CA GLU A 278 -10.28 -22.51 -8.05
C GLU A 278 -8.76 -22.54 -8.18
N LEU A 279 -8.05 -22.43 -7.06
CA LEU A 279 -6.59 -22.40 -7.03
C LEU A 279 -5.99 -23.83 -6.91
N GLU A 280 -4.74 -23.96 -7.28
CA GLU A 280 -4.01 -25.22 -7.11
C GLU A 280 -3.81 -25.52 -5.60
N PRO A 281 -3.75 -26.81 -5.18
CA PRO A 281 -3.71 -27.16 -3.76
C PRO A 281 -2.52 -26.63 -2.96
N GLN A 282 -1.54 -26.05 -3.61
CA GLN A 282 -0.36 -25.40 -3.00
C GLN A 282 -0.49 -23.90 -2.87
N GLU A 283 -1.58 -23.31 -3.40
CA GLU A 283 -1.88 -21.88 -3.46
C GLU A 283 -3.31 -21.57 -3.01
N ASP A 284 -4.00 -22.58 -2.45
CA ASP A 284 -5.45 -22.51 -2.24
C ASP A 284 -5.88 -21.75 -0.97
N GLN A 285 -4.94 -21.48 -0.04
CA GLN A 285 -5.24 -20.73 1.19
C GLN A 285 -4.16 -19.70 1.51
N PRO A 286 -4.05 -18.61 0.74
CA PRO A 286 -2.96 -17.66 0.89
C PRO A 286 -2.91 -17.03 2.27
N VAL A 287 -1.69 -16.89 2.78
CA VAL A 287 -1.35 -16.17 3.99
C VAL A 287 -0.04 -15.42 3.81
N ALA A 288 0.02 -14.18 4.30
CA ALA A 288 1.26 -13.45 4.43
C ALA A 288 1.32 -12.71 5.77
N TRP A 289 2.53 -12.49 6.25
CA TRP A 289 2.77 -11.59 7.37
C TRP A 289 4.03 -10.76 7.17
N ASN A 290 4.01 -9.56 7.74
CA ASN A 290 5.07 -8.57 7.69
C ASN A 290 5.49 -8.17 9.11
N LEU A 291 6.79 -8.00 9.32
CA LEU A 291 7.37 -7.38 10.50
C LEU A 291 8.35 -6.31 10.04
N GLU A 292 8.06 -5.06 10.36
CA GLU A 292 8.88 -3.92 9.97
C GLU A 292 9.32 -3.12 11.19
N LEU A 293 10.58 -2.65 11.16
CA LEU A 293 11.13 -1.67 12.10
C LEU A 293 11.62 -0.47 11.31
N ALA A 294 10.97 0.67 11.49
CA ALA A 294 11.41 1.96 10.99
C ALA A 294 12.10 2.76 12.10
N TRP A 295 13.28 3.31 11.84
CA TRP A 295 14.07 4.12 12.77
C TRP A 295 14.34 5.50 12.17
N PHE A 296 14.14 6.54 12.97
CA PHE A 296 14.25 7.95 12.61
C PHE A 296 15.46 8.58 13.35
N PRO A 297 16.70 8.43 12.85
CA PRO A 297 17.88 9.03 13.48
C PRO A 297 17.81 10.55 13.55
N LYS A 298 17.17 11.15 12.55
CA LYS A 298 16.79 12.57 12.45
C LYS A 298 15.42 12.66 11.76
N PRO A 299 14.69 13.78 11.95
CA PRO A 299 13.34 13.95 11.37
C PRO A 299 13.27 13.82 9.84
N VAL A 300 14.40 14.06 9.15
CA VAL A 300 14.47 14.00 7.67
C VAL A 300 14.98 12.67 7.13
N TYR A 301 15.37 11.72 8.01
CA TYR A 301 15.87 10.41 7.61
C TYR A 301 15.10 9.30 8.29
N GLN A 302 14.72 8.31 7.51
CA GLN A 302 14.17 7.04 7.98
C GLN A 302 15.05 5.90 7.45
N LEU A 303 15.35 4.95 8.32
CA LEU A 303 15.96 3.67 7.97
C LEU A 303 14.99 2.58 8.39
N ALA A 304 14.69 1.66 7.50
CA ALA A 304 13.80 0.56 7.82
C ALA A 304 14.42 -0.80 7.49
N ILE A 305 14.01 -1.80 8.24
CA ILE A 305 14.26 -3.21 7.93
C ILE A 305 12.94 -3.95 7.95
N ARG A 306 12.77 -4.88 7.02
CA ARG A 306 11.54 -5.66 6.83
C ARG A 306 11.84 -7.14 6.72
N LEU A 307 11.01 -7.93 7.38
CA LEU A 307 10.97 -9.39 7.28
C LEU A 307 9.55 -9.79 6.93
N GLU A 308 9.38 -10.52 5.86
CA GLU A 308 8.09 -11.02 5.41
C GLU A 308 8.15 -12.53 5.15
N HIS A 309 6.99 -13.13 5.24
CA HIS A 309 6.78 -14.51 4.87
C HIS A 309 5.41 -14.68 4.24
N SER A 310 5.34 -15.42 3.17
CA SER A 310 4.11 -15.90 2.58
C SER A 310 4.06 -17.43 2.56
N ASP A 311 2.88 -17.99 2.59
CA ASP A 311 2.63 -19.40 2.27
C ASP A 311 1.34 -19.47 1.44
N GLU A 312 1.35 -20.34 0.44
CA GLU A 312 0.23 -20.50 -0.50
C GLU A 312 -0.20 -19.21 -1.21
N LEU A 313 0.70 -18.23 -1.36
CA LEU A 313 0.49 -16.99 -2.10
C LEU A 313 1.26 -17.06 -3.42
N ALA A 314 0.53 -17.08 -4.53
CA ALA A 314 1.10 -17.21 -5.87
C ALA A 314 2.05 -16.04 -6.19
N ASP A 315 3.10 -16.33 -6.96
CA ASP A 315 4.08 -15.35 -7.46
C ASP A 315 4.93 -14.65 -6.40
N GLU A 316 4.67 -14.88 -5.10
CA GLU A 316 5.38 -14.24 -4.01
C GLU A 316 6.46 -15.14 -3.39
N PRO A 317 7.56 -14.56 -2.85
CA PRO A 317 8.59 -15.32 -2.16
C PRO A 317 8.06 -15.92 -0.85
N GLU A 318 8.50 -17.14 -0.51
CA GLU A 318 8.24 -17.73 0.80
C GLU A 318 8.84 -16.88 1.94
N TRP A 319 10.01 -16.29 1.70
CA TRP A 319 10.67 -15.37 2.62
C TRP A 319 11.21 -14.16 1.88
N GLN A 320 10.95 -12.96 2.42
CA GLN A 320 11.53 -11.72 1.91
C GLN A 320 12.21 -10.93 3.03
N TYR A 321 13.37 -10.37 2.73
CA TYR A 321 14.17 -9.54 3.63
C TYR A 321 14.44 -8.20 2.95
N GLY A 322 14.17 -7.11 3.65
CA GLY A 322 14.31 -5.78 3.10
C GLY A 322 15.11 -4.82 3.97
N VAL A 323 15.76 -3.86 3.30
CA VAL A 323 16.30 -2.65 3.93
C VAL A 323 15.89 -1.44 3.10
N SER A 324 15.47 -0.36 3.76
CA SER A 324 15.03 0.87 3.11
C SER A 324 15.70 2.09 3.74
N VAL A 325 15.94 3.10 2.92
CA VAL A 325 16.41 4.42 3.32
C VAL A 325 15.52 5.47 2.69
N SER A 326 14.90 6.30 3.51
CA SER A 326 14.15 7.46 3.05
C SER A 326 14.84 8.75 3.46
N TRP A 327 14.82 9.73 2.57
CA TRP A 327 15.35 11.07 2.81
C TRP A 327 14.34 12.12 2.37
N ARG A 328 13.83 12.88 3.33
CA ARG A 328 13.03 14.07 3.07
C ARG A 328 13.95 15.24 2.69
N VAL A 329 14.14 15.42 1.38
CA VAL A 329 14.99 16.48 0.82
C VAL A 329 14.41 17.86 1.07
N HIS A 330 13.10 17.95 1.00
CA HIS A 330 12.30 19.15 1.27
C HIS A 330 10.98 18.71 1.89
N ARG A 331 10.25 19.60 2.56
CA ARG A 331 8.93 19.26 3.14
C ARG A 331 7.96 18.57 2.16
N ASN A 332 8.13 18.88 0.87
CA ASN A 332 7.31 18.40 -0.23
C ASN A 332 8.02 17.37 -1.13
N ILE A 333 9.27 17.00 -0.83
CA ILE A 333 10.06 16.12 -1.71
C ILE A 333 10.69 15.01 -0.86
N ASN A 334 10.35 13.78 -1.20
CA ASN A 334 10.87 12.59 -0.56
C ASN A 334 11.57 11.68 -1.57
N LEU A 335 12.69 11.09 -1.16
CA LEU A 335 13.43 10.07 -1.89
C LEU A 335 13.48 8.81 -1.04
N VAL A 336 13.14 7.68 -1.63
CA VAL A 336 13.24 6.36 -0.99
C VAL A 336 14.09 5.46 -1.87
N ALA A 337 14.89 4.61 -1.25
CA ALA A 337 15.64 3.56 -1.94
C ALA A 337 15.64 2.28 -1.11
N ASP A 338 15.30 1.18 -1.75
CA ASP A 338 15.12 -0.14 -1.15
C ASP A 338 16.05 -1.17 -1.77
N TYR A 339 16.40 -2.15 -0.96
CA TYR A 339 16.92 -3.44 -1.41
C TYR A 339 16.10 -4.56 -0.76
N LEU A 340 15.60 -5.46 -1.59
CA LEU A 340 14.84 -6.64 -1.19
C LEU A 340 15.52 -7.91 -1.70
N TYR A 341 15.51 -8.95 -0.87
CA TYR A 341 15.94 -10.29 -1.22
C TYR A 341 14.81 -11.27 -0.93
N GLY A 342 14.30 -11.94 -1.98
CA GLY A 342 13.25 -12.95 -1.91
C GLY A 342 13.82 -14.35 -2.12
N ASP A 343 13.38 -15.30 -1.28
CA ASP A 343 13.67 -16.74 -1.39
C ASP A 343 12.35 -17.47 -1.72
N TYR A 344 12.32 -18.17 -2.87
CA TYR A 344 11.11 -18.76 -3.44
C TYR A 344 11.04 -20.25 -3.17
N LYS A 345 9.85 -20.74 -2.86
CA LYS A 345 9.56 -22.16 -2.70
C LYS A 345 9.69 -22.88 -4.05
N SER A 346 10.36 -24.04 -4.05
CA SER A 346 10.59 -24.81 -5.28
C SER A 346 9.28 -25.21 -5.95
N GLY A 347 9.15 -24.94 -7.25
CA GLY A 347 7.96 -25.25 -8.05
C GLY A 347 6.83 -24.24 -7.92
N PHE A 348 7.06 -23.07 -7.27
CA PHE A 348 6.02 -22.06 -7.03
C PHE A 348 5.99 -20.99 -8.12
N VAL A 349 7.15 -20.59 -8.64
CA VAL A 349 7.30 -19.62 -9.72
C VAL A 349 8.21 -20.20 -10.79
N GLU A 350 7.78 -20.20 -12.04
CA GLU A 350 8.50 -20.74 -13.17
C GLU A 350 8.59 -19.72 -14.31
N ASP A 351 9.70 -19.75 -15.06
CA ASP A 351 9.82 -18.99 -16.29
C ASP A 351 9.10 -19.69 -17.47
N ASP A 352 9.03 -19.05 -18.63
CA ASP A 352 8.44 -19.59 -19.87
C ASP A 352 9.04 -20.95 -20.33
N LYS A 353 10.14 -21.40 -19.73
CA LYS A 353 10.84 -22.65 -20.01
C LYS A 353 10.73 -23.68 -18.89
N GLU A 354 9.81 -23.47 -17.97
CA GLU A 354 9.59 -24.31 -16.80
C GLU A 354 10.83 -24.39 -15.86
N ASN A 355 11.65 -23.31 -15.82
CA ASN A 355 12.72 -23.22 -14.84
C ASN A 355 12.20 -22.56 -13.56
N GLU A 356 12.40 -23.23 -12.43
CA GLU A 356 11.96 -22.74 -11.11
C GLU A 356 12.77 -21.51 -10.68
N LEU A 357 12.10 -20.44 -10.27
CA LEU A 357 12.68 -19.30 -9.59
C LEU A 357 13.11 -19.72 -8.18
N ARG A 358 14.31 -19.31 -7.77
CA ARG A 358 14.85 -19.61 -6.44
C ARG A 358 15.02 -18.37 -5.59
N HIS A 359 15.61 -17.35 -6.20
CA HIS A 359 15.93 -16.12 -5.49
C HIS A 359 15.73 -14.94 -6.42
N ARG A 360 15.20 -13.85 -5.86
CA ARG A 360 15.13 -12.54 -6.48
C ARG A 360 15.89 -11.53 -5.64
N ASN A 361 16.74 -10.73 -6.26
CA ASN A 361 17.23 -9.49 -5.68
C ASN A 361 16.55 -8.34 -6.38
N LEU A 362 16.07 -7.36 -5.63
CA LEU A 362 15.37 -6.21 -6.18
C LEU A 362 15.94 -4.94 -5.54
N ILE A 363 16.26 -3.95 -6.36
CA ILE A 363 16.53 -2.59 -5.94
C ILE A 363 15.41 -1.72 -6.49
N ALA A 364 14.78 -0.94 -5.63
CA ALA A 364 13.78 0.03 -6.01
C ALA A 364 14.15 1.42 -5.53
N ALA A 365 13.68 2.43 -6.24
CA ALA A 365 13.82 3.82 -5.81
C ALA A 365 12.58 4.61 -6.20
N ARG A 366 12.16 5.53 -5.33
CA ARG A 366 11.00 6.40 -5.52
C ARG A 366 11.35 7.84 -5.24
N LEU A 367 10.94 8.72 -6.15
CA LEU A 367 10.87 10.15 -5.95
C LEU A 367 9.41 10.56 -5.83
N THR A 368 9.07 11.19 -4.71
CA THR A 368 7.72 11.72 -4.46
C THR A 368 7.79 13.23 -4.34
N VAL A 369 6.91 13.94 -5.04
CA VAL A 369 6.69 15.39 -4.91
C VAL A 369 5.23 15.64 -4.57
N GLU A 370 4.98 16.29 -3.45
CA GLU A 370 3.65 16.51 -2.88
C GLU A 370 3.37 18.01 -2.69
N PHE A 371 2.10 18.43 -2.75
CA PHE A 371 1.66 19.80 -2.45
C PHE A 371 0.23 19.85 -1.90
#